data_79083dea369080761526f67504ecbb31
#
_entry.id   79083dea369080761526f67504ecbb31
#
_cell.length_a   1.000
_cell.length_b   1.000
_cell.length_c   1.000
_cell.angle_alpha   90.00
_cell.angle_beta   90.00
_cell.angle_gamma   90.00
#
_symmetry.space_group_name_H-M   'P 1'
#
loop_
_entity.id
_entity.type
_entity.pdbx_description
1 polymer ?
#
loop_
_entity_poly.entity_id
_entity_poly.type
_entity_poly.pdbx_seq_one_letter_code
_entity_poly.pdbx_strand_id
1 'polypeptide(L)'
;MKNIDGFLFYSRQGREIIMKKLLSLLAVMMMAMCLFACSSKDTTDDDTVTISVGLSPDYAPYESLDTAGNLVGFDIDMLNSMEKLLSEANGKTYKFEIYQMSFDNIITQIQGGQLNCGVSGFTWSEEREKAITFSTPYAGAKEVVMVLADSGYSTLADLQDKKLAAQTGSTDEKLAQETFGKENVSSIQSVNDMIPGLDAQQYDAVVLDEAVATSYASTGKYVVLDEALENEYSYIVVGKGDDETLAIINQAVELFIASDGYKSLCEQYQISPIEVK
;
A
#
# COMPACT_ATOMS: atom_id res chain seq x y z
N MET A 1 -53.47 74.84 13.53
CA MET A 1 -52.57 73.73 13.81
C MET A 1 -53.17 72.43 13.25
N LYS A 2 -53.14 72.19 12.00
CA LYS A 2 -53.46 70.89 11.31
C LYS A 2 -52.77 70.94 9.95
N ASN A 3 -51.68 70.15 9.75
CA ASN A 3 -51.15 69.72 8.44
C ASN A 3 -49.63 69.40 8.45
N ILE A 4 -49.08 69.04 9.63
CA ILE A 4 -47.65 68.62 9.66
C ILE A 4 -47.52 67.09 9.74
N ASP A 5 -48.49 66.38 10.30
CA ASP A 5 -48.38 64.92 10.50
C ASP A 5 -48.56 64.09 9.22
N GLY A 6 -49.33 64.61 8.23
CA GLY A 6 -49.52 63.89 6.93
C GLY A 6 -48.32 63.90 6.06
N PHE A 7 -47.47 64.93 6.11
CA PHE A 7 -46.27 65.02 5.25
C PHE A 7 -45.12 64.10 5.74
N LEU A 8 -45.00 63.93 7.03
CA LEU A 8 -44.02 63.02 7.65
C LEU A 8 -44.39 61.54 7.45
N PHE A 9 -45.67 61.22 7.42
CA PHE A 9 -46.14 59.86 7.20
C PHE A 9 -45.92 59.41 5.77
N TYR A 10 -46.14 60.26 4.78
CA TYR A 10 -45.94 59.96 3.36
C TYR A 10 -44.46 59.79 3.02
N SER A 11 -43.55 60.53 3.65
CA SER A 11 -42.10 60.43 3.43
C SER A 11 -41.48 59.19 4.06
N ARG A 12 -42.10 58.63 5.11
CA ARG A 12 -41.66 57.44 5.81
C ARG A 12 -42.03 56.18 4.99
N GLN A 13 -43.24 56.12 4.45
CA GLN A 13 -43.74 55.02 3.65
C GLN A 13 -43.02 54.90 2.31
N GLY A 14 -42.67 56.05 1.67
CA GLY A 14 -41.85 56.07 0.47
C GLY A 14 -40.42 55.50 0.66
N ARG A 15 -39.80 55.84 1.81
CA ARG A 15 -38.48 55.32 2.18
C ARG A 15 -38.49 53.83 2.47
N GLU A 16 -39.51 53.30 3.11
CA GLU A 16 -39.63 51.85 3.33
C GLU A 16 -39.84 51.06 2.04
N ILE A 17 -40.60 51.56 1.08
CA ILE A 17 -40.80 50.94 -0.22
C ILE A 17 -39.50 50.92 -1.05
N ILE A 18 -38.76 52.03 -1.03
CA ILE A 18 -37.46 52.13 -1.72
C ILE A 18 -36.44 51.22 -1.05
N MET A 19 -36.39 51.14 0.28
CA MET A 19 -35.49 50.27 1.02
C MET A 19 -35.79 48.81 0.77
N LYS A 20 -37.07 48.38 0.71
CA LYS A 20 -37.47 47.02 0.38
C LYS A 20 -37.13 46.65 -1.05
N LYS A 21 -37.27 47.58 -2.01
CA LYS A 21 -36.85 47.37 -3.40
C LYS A 21 -35.31 47.28 -3.55
N LEU A 22 -34.55 48.11 -2.81
CA LEU A 22 -33.08 48.00 -2.76
C LEU A 22 -32.63 46.70 -2.13
N LEU A 23 -33.23 46.25 -1.04
CA LEU A 23 -32.92 44.96 -0.42
C LEU A 23 -33.22 43.76 -1.35
N SER A 24 -34.36 43.83 -2.07
CA SER A 24 -34.72 42.77 -3.03
C SER A 24 -33.76 42.75 -4.24
N LEU A 25 -33.32 43.92 -4.71
CA LEU A 25 -32.29 44.00 -5.77
C LEU A 25 -30.92 43.45 -5.34
N LEU A 26 -30.52 43.77 -4.07
CA LEU A 26 -29.28 43.21 -3.47
C LEU A 26 -29.35 41.71 -3.30
N ALA A 27 -30.52 41.16 -2.89
CA ALA A 27 -30.71 39.73 -2.75
C ALA A 27 -30.65 38.98 -4.09
N VAL A 28 -31.24 39.56 -5.17
CA VAL A 28 -31.17 39.03 -6.53
C VAL A 28 -29.73 39.10 -7.07
N MET A 29 -29.02 40.21 -6.79
CA MET A 29 -27.61 40.36 -7.20
C MET A 29 -26.67 39.40 -6.46
N MET A 30 -26.92 39.12 -5.17
CA MET A 30 -26.20 38.12 -4.39
C MET A 30 -26.49 36.70 -4.86
N MET A 31 -27.72 36.39 -5.26
CA MET A 31 -28.09 35.10 -5.83
C MET A 31 -27.52 34.89 -7.23
N ALA A 32 -27.36 35.95 -8.03
CA ALA A 32 -26.68 35.90 -9.31
C ALA A 32 -25.15 35.70 -9.17
N MET A 33 -24.51 36.24 -8.12
CA MET A 33 -23.10 35.97 -7.83
C MET A 33 -22.82 34.54 -7.37
N CYS A 34 -23.77 33.89 -6.70
CA CYS A 34 -23.63 32.48 -6.32
C CYS A 34 -23.71 31.51 -7.53
N LEU A 35 -24.30 31.92 -8.64
CA LEU A 35 -24.38 31.10 -9.86
C LEU A 35 -23.12 31.23 -10.74
N PHE A 36 -22.28 32.24 -10.51
CA PHE A 36 -20.98 32.38 -11.21
C PHE A 36 -19.79 31.84 -10.43
N ALA A 37 -19.95 31.47 -9.16
CA ALA A 37 -18.89 30.91 -8.31
C ALA A 37 -18.69 29.40 -8.48
N CYS A 38 -19.51 28.72 -9.30
CA CYS A 38 -19.37 27.28 -9.61
C CYS A 38 -18.91 27.01 -11.05
N SER A 39 -17.98 27.84 -11.55
CA SER A 39 -17.27 27.52 -12.80
C SER A 39 -15.79 27.85 -12.67
N SER A 40 -15.17 27.47 -11.54
CA SER A 40 -13.81 27.02 -11.62
C SER A 40 -13.89 25.65 -12.29
N LYS A 41 -13.58 25.58 -13.57
CA LYS A 41 -12.98 24.39 -14.13
C LYS A 41 -11.73 24.14 -13.27
N ASP A 42 -11.84 23.30 -12.25
CA ASP A 42 -10.73 22.44 -11.89
C ASP A 42 -10.41 21.72 -13.20
N THR A 43 -9.34 22.12 -13.83
CA THR A 43 -8.62 21.27 -14.78
C THR A 43 -8.00 20.18 -13.92
N THR A 44 -8.83 19.29 -13.36
CA THR A 44 -8.42 17.92 -13.11
C THR A 44 -8.06 17.43 -14.50
N ASP A 45 -6.80 17.10 -14.67
CA ASP A 45 -6.27 16.48 -15.87
C ASP A 45 -7.16 15.25 -16.11
N ASP A 46 -8.11 15.38 -17.06
CA ASP A 46 -9.20 14.39 -17.29
C ASP A 46 -8.63 13.06 -17.84
N ASP A 47 -7.28 12.99 -17.95
CA ASP A 47 -6.48 11.86 -18.45
C ASP A 47 -5.63 11.18 -17.35
N THR A 48 -5.76 11.53 -16.08
CA THR A 48 -4.98 10.89 -15.00
C THR A 48 -5.76 9.77 -14.32
N VAL A 49 -5.24 8.55 -14.37
CA VAL A 49 -5.74 7.39 -13.63
C VAL A 49 -4.93 7.24 -12.35
N THR A 50 -5.55 7.48 -11.20
CA THR A 50 -4.90 7.31 -9.90
C THR A 50 -5.33 5.99 -9.27
N ILE A 51 -4.36 5.20 -8.80
CA ILE A 51 -4.56 3.91 -8.13
C ILE A 51 -4.00 4.03 -6.71
N SER A 52 -4.86 3.86 -5.72
CA SER A 52 -4.46 3.86 -4.31
C SER A 52 -3.86 2.51 -3.91
N VAL A 53 -2.64 2.55 -3.36
CA VAL A 53 -1.82 1.37 -3.03
C VAL A 53 -1.56 1.32 -1.53
N GLY A 54 -1.94 0.23 -0.86
CA GLY A 54 -1.54 -0.07 0.51
C GLY A 54 -0.18 -0.77 0.56
N LEU A 55 0.68 -0.34 1.50
CA LEU A 55 2.05 -0.83 1.61
C LEU A 55 2.52 -0.77 3.07
N SER A 56 3.27 -1.80 3.54
CA SER A 56 3.88 -1.85 4.87
C SER A 56 5.39 -1.59 4.80
N PRO A 57 5.89 -0.39 5.19
CA PRO A 57 7.28 0.00 4.95
C PRO A 57 8.26 -0.57 5.99
N ASP A 58 8.21 -1.87 6.23
CA ASP A 58 9.04 -2.59 7.21
C ASP A 58 9.65 -3.88 6.66
N TYR A 59 9.66 -4.05 5.32
CA TYR A 59 10.01 -5.31 4.67
C TYR A 59 11.14 -5.14 3.63
N ALA A 60 12.27 -4.53 4.04
CA ALA A 60 13.44 -4.38 3.16
C ALA A 60 13.97 -5.76 2.70
N PRO A 61 14.30 -5.97 1.40
CA PRO A 61 14.52 -4.96 0.37
C PRO A 61 13.28 -4.60 -0.48
N TYR A 62 12.10 -5.17 -0.21
CA TYR A 62 10.88 -4.86 -0.96
C TYR A 62 10.46 -3.41 -0.73
N GLU A 63 10.20 -3.01 0.53
CA GLU A 63 9.85 -1.65 0.92
C GLU A 63 10.28 -1.32 2.35
N SER A 64 10.79 -0.12 2.51
CA SER A 64 11.21 0.40 3.83
C SER A 64 11.28 1.92 3.82
N LEU A 65 11.55 2.50 4.99
CA LEU A 65 11.88 3.92 5.10
C LEU A 65 13.40 4.08 5.21
N ASP A 66 13.96 4.99 4.42
CA ASP A 66 15.34 5.41 4.58
C ASP A 66 15.53 6.27 5.84
N THR A 67 16.75 6.66 6.16
CA THR A 67 17.06 7.49 7.33
C THR A 67 16.46 8.90 7.30
N ALA A 68 15.99 9.35 6.14
CA ALA A 68 15.28 10.62 5.95
C ALA A 68 13.75 10.45 6.01
N GLY A 69 13.27 9.22 6.12
CA GLY A 69 11.84 8.88 6.13
C GLY A 69 11.20 8.75 4.75
N ASN A 70 12.00 8.63 3.69
CA ASN A 70 11.48 8.39 2.35
C ASN A 70 11.24 6.89 2.15
N LEU A 71 10.19 6.57 1.39
CA LEU A 71 9.94 5.20 0.92
C LEU A 71 10.99 4.80 -0.11
N VAL A 72 11.60 3.64 0.09
CA VAL A 72 12.62 3.05 -0.78
C VAL A 72 12.44 1.54 -0.86
N GLY A 73 12.96 0.92 -1.90
CA GLY A 73 12.96 -0.53 -2.08
C GLY A 73 12.48 -0.97 -3.46
N PHE A 74 12.52 -2.28 -3.68
CA PHE A 74 12.14 -2.89 -4.94
C PHE A 74 10.71 -2.54 -5.36
N ASP A 75 9.74 -2.66 -4.45
CA ASP A 75 8.33 -2.39 -4.73
C ASP A 75 8.09 -0.91 -5.08
N ILE A 76 8.85 0.00 -4.47
CA ILE A 76 8.77 1.44 -4.77
C ILE A 76 9.29 1.73 -6.19
N ASP A 77 10.47 1.19 -6.53
CA ASP A 77 11.07 1.38 -7.85
C ASP A 77 10.27 0.65 -8.95
N MET A 78 9.68 -0.51 -8.63
CA MET A 78 8.73 -1.22 -9.47
C MET A 78 7.50 -0.35 -9.79
N LEU A 79 6.84 0.20 -8.77
CA LEU A 79 5.66 1.05 -8.95
C LEU A 79 5.98 2.29 -9.79
N ASN A 80 7.11 2.96 -9.54
CA ASN A 80 7.57 4.10 -10.35
C ASN A 80 7.81 3.71 -11.82
N SER A 81 8.36 2.52 -12.07
CA SER A 81 8.56 1.99 -13.42
C SER A 81 7.23 1.67 -14.10
N MET A 82 6.29 1.07 -13.37
CA MET A 82 4.95 0.74 -13.86
C MET A 82 4.15 1.99 -14.24
N GLU A 83 4.19 3.06 -13.43
CA GLU A 83 3.55 4.35 -13.78
C GLU A 83 4.01 4.85 -15.15
N LYS A 84 5.32 4.84 -15.36
CA LYS A 84 5.92 5.29 -16.62
C LYS A 84 5.51 4.41 -17.79
N LEU A 85 5.66 3.09 -17.65
CA LEU A 85 5.36 2.12 -18.71
C LEU A 85 3.88 2.11 -19.10
N LEU A 86 2.97 2.16 -18.12
CA LEU A 86 1.53 2.29 -18.38
C LEU A 86 1.19 3.58 -19.10
N SER A 87 1.78 4.70 -18.66
CA SER A 87 1.52 6.01 -19.26
C SER A 87 1.99 6.06 -20.72
N GLU A 88 3.17 5.53 -21.00
CA GLU A 88 3.72 5.42 -22.35
C GLU A 88 2.87 4.51 -23.26
N ALA A 89 2.43 3.35 -22.72
CA ALA A 89 1.65 2.38 -23.49
C ALA A 89 0.23 2.85 -23.82
N ASN A 90 -0.41 3.59 -22.91
CA ASN A 90 -1.83 3.92 -23.03
C ASN A 90 -2.09 5.40 -23.42
N GLY A 91 -1.07 6.27 -23.46
CA GLY A 91 -1.21 7.70 -23.78
C GLY A 91 -2.02 8.47 -22.74
N LYS A 92 -2.07 7.98 -21.48
CA LYS A 92 -2.72 8.60 -20.31
C LYS A 92 -1.71 8.70 -19.19
N THR A 93 -1.93 9.58 -18.22
CA THR A 93 -1.12 9.61 -17.01
C THR A 93 -1.63 8.57 -16.01
N TYR A 94 -0.75 7.69 -15.55
CA TYR A 94 -1.03 6.77 -14.44
C TYR A 94 -0.23 7.20 -13.22
N LYS A 95 -0.84 7.08 -12.02
CA LYS A 95 -0.21 7.41 -10.76
C LYS A 95 -0.58 6.39 -9.69
N PHE A 96 0.41 5.82 -9.02
CA PHE A 96 0.24 5.03 -7.82
C PHE A 96 0.38 5.92 -6.58
N GLU A 97 -0.71 6.08 -5.83
CA GLU A 97 -0.73 6.85 -4.59
C GLU A 97 -0.57 5.90 -3.40
N ILE A 98 0.59 5.97 -2.73
CA ILE A 98 0.97 5.01 -1.69
C ILE A 98 0.46 5.44 -0.32
N TYR A 99 -0.25 4.54 0.36
CA TYR A 99 -0.75 4.66 1.71
C TYR A 99 -0.03 3.67 2.63
N GLN A 100 0.78 4.21 3.53
CA GLN A 100 1.56 3.41 4.49
C GLN A 100 0.67 2.92 5.64
N MET A 101 0.76 1.64 5.96
CA MET A 101 0.03 1.01 7.07
C MET A 101 0.71 -0.29 7.49
N SER A 102 0.25 -0.93 8.56
CA SER A 102 0.72 -2.27 8.90
C SER A 102 0.18 -3.31 7.92
N PHE A 103 0.96 -4.36 7.67
CA PHE A 103 0.68 -5.41 6.68
C PHE A 103 -0.71 -6.04 6.86
N ASP A 104 -1.06 -6.41 8.09
CA ASP A 104 -2.34 -7.04 8.47
C ASP A 104 -3.58 -6.20 8.14
N ASN A 105 -3.42 -4.88 7.96
CA ASN A 105 -4.52 -3.98 7.64
C ASN A 105 -4.77 -3.81 6.14
N ILE A 106 -3.81 -4.12 5.27
CA ILE A 106 -3.89 -3.82 3.83
C ILE A 106 -5.11 -4.49 3.19
N ILE A 107 -5.28 -5.80 3.37
CA ILE A 107 -6.41 -6.56 2.80
C ILE A 107 -7.75 -6.00 3.31
N THR A 108 -7.83 -5.65 4.60
CA THR A 108 -9.05 -5.07 5.18
C THR A 108 -9.41 -3.73 4.54
N GLN A 109 -8.42 -2.87 4.25
CA GLN A 109 -8.65 -1.58 3.59
C GLN A 109 -9.09 -1.76 2.12
N ILE A 110 -8.53 -2.75 1.43
CA ILE A 110 -8.96 -3.11 0.06
C ILE A 110 -10.42 -3.59 0.07
N GLN A 111 -10.79 -4.51 0.98
CA GLN A 111 -12.16 -5.00 1.13
C GLN A 111 -13.15 -3.88 1.50
N GLY A 112 -12.69 -2.90 2.26
CA GLY A 112 -13.46 -1.71 2.63
C GLY A 112 -13.58 -0.66 1.50
N GLY A 113 -12.95 -0.89 0.33
CA GLY A 113 -12.94 0.06 -0.80
C GLY A 113 -12.17 1.34 -0.52
N GLN A 114 -11.25 1.33 0.47
CA GLN A 114 -10.37 2.46 0.80
C GLN A 114 -9.10 2.45 -0.05
N LEU A 115 -8.72 1.29 -0.58
CA LEU A 115 -7.58 1.07 -1.45
C LEU A 115 -8.00 0.29 -2.68
N ASN A 116 -7.37 0.57 -3.82
CA ASN A 116 -7.53 -0.20 -5.04
C ASN A 116 -6.72 -1.51 -4.98
N CYS A 117 -5.50 -1.46 -4.46
CA CYS A 117 -4.61 -2.62 -4.41
C CYS A 117 -3.65 -2.56 -3.21
N GLY A 118 -2.93 -3.67 -2.99
CA GLY A 118 -1.86 -3.82 -2.02
C GLY A 118 -0.59 -4.34 -2.67
N VAL A 119 0.55 -3.74 -2.31
CA VAL A 119 1.88 -4.13 -2.74
C VAL A 119 2.76 -4.18 -1.48
N SER A 120 3.21 -5.35 -1.08
CA SER A 120 4.03 -5.59 0.12
C SER A 120 4.43 -7.06 0.19
N GLY A 121 5.10 -7.58 -0.83
CA GLY A 121 5.54 -8.98 -0.88
C GLY A 121 4.41 -10.01 -0.73
N PHE A 122 3.19 -9.73 -1.17
CA PHE A 122 2.08 -10.65 -0.97
C PHE A 122 2.27 -11.96 -1.72
N THR A 123 2.24 -13.08 -1.01
CA THR A 123 2.20 -14.44 -1.56
C THR A 123 0.78 -14.97 -1.62
N TRP A 124 0.53 -15.95 -2.49
CA TRP A 124 -0.79 -16.54 -2.67
C TRP A 124 -1.17 -17.44 -1.48
N SER A 125 -2.43 -17.41 -1.09
CA SER A 125 -3.02 -18.44 -0.25
C SER A 125 -4.50 -18.63 -0.57
N GLU A 126 -5.02 -19.84 -0.38
CA GLU A 126 -6.44 -20.14 -0.56
C GLU A 126 -7.35 -19.25 0.32
N GLU A 127 -6.88 -18.89 1.51
CA GLU A 127 -7.63 -18.01 2.42
C GLU A 127 -7.71 -16.59 1.87
N ARG A 128 -6.58 -16.02 1.43
CA ARG A 128 -6.51 -14.69 0.80
C ARG A 128 -7.33 -14.64 -0.48
N GLU A 129 -7.30 -15.70 -1.31
CA GLU A 129 -8.05 -15.75 -2.57
C GLU A 129 -9.58 -15.66 -2.37
N LYS A 130 -10.11 -16.05 -1.22
CA LYS A 130 -11.52 -15.85 -0.87
C LYS A 130 -11.88 -14.37 -0.67
N ALA A 131 -10.92 -13.57 -0.26
CA ALA A 131 -11.07 -12.17 0.16
C ALA A 131 -10.66 -11.14 -0.91
N ILE A 132 -9.65 -11.48 -1.71
CA ILE A 132 -9.01 -10.61 -2.71
C ILE A 132 -8.74 -11.39 -4.00
N THR A 133 -8.27 -10.67 -5.02
CA THR A 133 -7.79 -11.26 -6.29
C THR A 133 -6.30 -10.95 -6.44
N PHE A 134 -5.53 -11.93 -6.94
CA PHE A 134 -4.10 -11.78 -7.19
C PHE A 134 -3.86 -11.37 -8.64
N SER A 135 -2.87 -10.50 -8.86
CA SER A 135 -2.33 -10.20 -10.20
C SER A 135 -1.56 -11.38 -10.78
N THR A 136 -1.01 -11.23 -12.00
CA THR A 136 0.16 -12.00 -12.42
C THR A 136 1.32 -11.77 -11.44
N PRO A 137 2.15 -12.79 -11.13
CA PRO A 137 3.26 -12.61 -10.21
C PRO A 137 4.33 -11.68 -10.79
N TYR A 138 5.00 -10.91 -9.91
CA TYR A 138 6.05 -9.98 -10.33
C TYR A 138 7.46 -10.39 -9.88
N ALA A 139 7.58 -11.30 -8.88
CA ALA A 139 8.86 -11.84 -8.40
C ALA A 139 8.70 -13.27 -7.89
N GLY A 140 9.78 -14.03 -7.88
CA GLY A 140 9.88 -15.29 -7.15
C GLY A 140 10.10 -15.00 -5.66
N ALA A 141 9.54 -15.84 -4.79
CA ALA A 141 9.70 -15.76 -3.34
C ALA A 141 9.99 -17.14 -2.75
N LYS A 142 10.60 -17.17 -1.58
CA LYS A 142 10.76 -18.36 -0.76
C LYS A 142 10.58 -17.98 0.69
N GLU A 143 9.83 -18.76 1.42
CA GLU A 143 9.70 -18.64 2.86
C GLU A 143 10.79 -19.43 3.56
N VAL A 144 11.59 -18.75 4.38
CA VAL A 144 12.78 -19.30 5.04
C VAL A 144 12.82 -18.98 6.52
N VAL A 145 13.70 -19.70 7.23
CA VAL A 145 13.94 -19.44 8.66
C VAL A 145 15.29 -18.78 8.83
N MET A 146 15.32 -17.67 9.57
CA MET A 146 16.53 -16.96 9.96
C MET A 146 16.75 -17.05 11.46
N VAL A 147 18.00 -17.28 11.85
CA VAL A 147 18.47 -17.44 13.25
C VAL A 147 19.68 -16.55 13.52
N LEU A 148 20.03 -16.34 14.80
CA LEU A 148 21.30 -15.73 15.15
C LEU A 148 22.46 -16.64 14.71
N ALA A 149 23.55 -16.05 14.19
CA ALA A 149 24.70 -16.79 13.68
C ALA A 149 25.42 -17.63 14.76
N ASP A 150 25.31 -17.25 16.02
CA ASP A 150 25.87 -17.95 17.16
C ASP A 150 24.87 -18.85 17.92
N SER A 151 23.66 -19.03 17.38
CA SER A 151 22.60 -19.84 17.99
C SER A 151 22.92 -21.34 18.06
N GLY A 152 23.75 -21.82 17.11
CA GLY A 152 24.05 -23.24 16.96
C GLY A 152 22.97 -24.03 16.18
N TYR A 153 21.87 -23.40 15.76
CA TYR A 153 20.85 -24.03 14.90
C TYR A 153 21.29 -24.02 13.46
N SER A 154 21.07 -25.12 12.74
CA SER A 154 21.50 -25.29 11.36
C SER A 154 20.44 -25.97 10.47
N THR A 155 19.40 -26.56 11.05
CA THR A 155 18.32 -27.25 10.34
C THR A 155 16.96 -26.88 10.94
N LEU A 156 15.87 -27.10 10.19
CA LEU A 156 14.51 -26.93 10.71
C LEU A 156 14.21 -27.89 11.88
N ALA A 157 14.88 -29.06 11.91
CA ALA A 157 14.72 -30.03 12.99
C ALA A 157 15.26 -29.50 14.34
N ASP A 158 16.28 -28.63 14.34
CA ASP A 158 16.83 -28.01 15.55
C ASP A 158 15.83 -27.04 16.22
N LEU A 159 14.81 -26.61 15.47
CA LEU A 159 13.82 -25.61 15.89
C LEU A 159 12.50 -26.25 16.37
N GLN A 160 12.38 -27.57 16.37
CA GLN A 160 11.24 -28.22 17.00
C GLN A 160 11.22 -27.87 18.49
N ASP A 161 10.06 -27.53 19.02
CA ASP A 161 9.86 -27.06 20.40
C ASP A 161 10.59 -25.73 20.75
N LYS A 162 11.08 -24.99 19.76
CA LYS A 162 11.66 -23.64 19.92
C LYS A 162 10.61 -22.56 19.71
N LYS A 163 10.93 -21.36 20.18
CA LYS A 163 10.07 -20.19 19.98
C LYS A 163 10.45 -19.51 18.68
N LEU A 164 9.48 -19.25 17.84
CA LEU A 164 9.64 -18.53 16.59
C LEU A 164 8.79 -17.26 16.60
N ALA A 165 9.08 -16.34 15.67
CA ALA A 165 8.20 -15.23 15.37
C ALA A 165 8.02 -15.08 13.87
N ALA A 166 6.87 -14.54 13.47
CA ALA A 166 6.55 -14.17 12.10
C ALA A 166 5.62 -12.94 12.09
N GLN A 167 5.53 -12.28 10.94
CA GLN A 167 4.69 -11.08 10.83
C GLN A 167 3.21 -11.44 10.87
N THR A 168 2.44 -10.71 11.68
CA THR A 168 0.99 -10.91 11.84
C THR A 168 0.26 -10.84 10.51
N GLY A 169 -0.51 -11.90 10.19
CA GLY A 169 -1.32 -12.00 8.98
C GLY A 169 -0.55 -12.37 7.72
N SER A 170 0.76 -12.69 7.83
CA SER A 170 1.56 -13.21 6.72
C SER A 170 1.33 -14.70 6.45
N THR A 171 1.73 -15.16 5.28
CA THR A 171 1.84 -16.59 4.96
C THR A 171 2.95 -17.24 5.78
N ASP A 172 4.05 -16.51 6.04
CA ASP A 172 5.12 -16.93 6.94
C ASP A 172 4.60 -17.31 8.33
N GLU A 173 3.69 -16.49 8.91
CA GLU A 173 3.07 -16.79 10.21
C GLU A 173 2.30 -18.11 10.17
N LYS A 174 1.47 -18.26 9.14
CA LYS A 174 0.65 -19.47 8.98
C LYS A 174 1.52 -20.71 8.82
N LEU A 175 2.51 -20.64 7.92
CA LEU A 175 3.41 -21.75 7.64
C LEU A 175 4.29 -22.10 8.85
N ALA A 176 4.77 -21.09 9.59
CA ALA A 176 5.49 -21.31 10.84
C ALA A 176 4.60 -22.02 11.87
N GLN A 177 3.34 -21.60 12.03
CA GLN A 177 2.38 -22.23 12.93
C GLN A 177 2.04 -23.69 12.54
N GLU A 178 1.93 -23.97 11.25
CA GLU A 178 1.69 -25.30 10.71
C GLU A 178 2.92 -26.23 10.89
N THR A 179 4.13 -25.67 10.77
CA THR A 179 5.39 -26.46 10.83
C THR A 179 5.88 -26.69 12.27
N PHE A 180 5.81 -25.67 13.12
CA PHE A 180 6.43 -25.67 14.46
C PHE A 180 5.41 -25.69 15.62
N GLY A 181 4.10 -25.62 15.31
CA GLY A 181 3.03 -25.51 16.30
C GLY A 181 2.68 -24.08 16.65
N LYS A 182 1.39 -23.79 16.70
CA LYS A 182 0.86 -22.44 16.91
C LYS A 182 1.32 -21.82 18.24
N GLU A 183 1.46 -22.63 19.28
CA GLU A 183 1.92 -22.23 20.61
C GLU A 183 3.38 -21.78 20.66
N ASN A 184 4.16 -22.16 19.65
CA ASN A 184 5.58 -21.84 19.52
C ASN A 184 5.82 -20.60 18.67
N VAL A 185 4.81 -20.04 17.99
CA VAL A 185 4.94 -18.91 17.07
C VAL A 185 4.31 -17.65 17.65
N SER A 186 5.11 -16.62 17.82
CA SER A 186 4.69 -15.28 18.20
C SER A 186 4.35 -14.45 16.97
N SER A 187 3.12 -13.90 16.93
CA SER A 187 2.68 -12.97 15.89
C SER A 187 3.17 -11.57 16.21
N ILE A 188 4.02 -11.00 15.38
CA ILE A 188 4.61 -9.66 15.57
C ILE A 188 4.13 -8.75 14.43
N GLN A 189 3.57 -7.58 14.76
CA GLN A 189 2.95 -6.71 13.76
C GLN A 189 3.94 -6.13 12.74
N SER A 190 5.16 -5.80 13.20
CA SER A 190 6.19 -5.21 12.33
C SER A 190 7.48 -6.01 12.37
N VAL A 191 8.08 -6.22 11.20
CA VAL A 191 9.41 -6.84 11.10
C VAL A 191 10.47 -5.99 11.79
N ASN A 192 10.31 -4.66 11.82
CA ASN A 192 11.19 -3.77 12.56
C ASN A 192 11.19 -4.00 14.07
N ASP A 193 10.11 -4.55 14.63
CA ASP A 193 10.04 -4.98 16.04
C ASP A 193 10.47 -6.44 16.21
N MET A 194 10.27 -7.26 15.18
CA MET A 194 10.60 -8.68 15.21
C MET A 194 12.11 -8.92 15.28
N ILE A 195 12.92 -8.19 14.51
CA ILE A 195 14.37 -8.37 14.50
C ILE A 195 15.03 -8.01 15.83
N PRO A 196 14.71 -6.89 16.49
CA PRO A 196 15.20 -6.62 17.86
C PRO A 196 14.78 -7.68 18.88
N GLY A 197 13.61 -8.31 18.71
CA GLY A 197 13.16 -9.41 19.55
C GLY A 197 14.04 -10.67 19.40
N LEU A 198 14.44 -11.02 18.17
CA LEU A 198 15.42 -12.07 17.89
C LEU A 198 16.77 -11.75 18.53
N ASP A 199 17.22 -10.51 18.40
CA ASP A 199 18.45 -10.02 19.03
C ASP A 199 18.47 -10.15 20.55
N ALA A 200 17.31 -9.91 21.15
CA ALA A 200 17.10 -10.04 22.60
C ALA A 200 16.78 -11.49 23.03
N GLN A 201 16.83 -12.45 22.10
CA GLN A 201 16.50 -13.88 22.33
C GLN A 201 15.11 -14.09 22.97
N GLN A 202 14.13 -13.24 22.60
CA GLN A 202 12.73 -13.44 22.99
C GLN A 202 12.14 -14.67 22.30
N TYR A 203 12.67 -14.97 21.12
CA TYR A 203 12.45 -16.18 20.33
C TYR A 203 13.77 -16.61 19.68
N ASP A 204 13.84 -17.87 19.26
CA ASP A 204 15.04 -18.53 18.76
C ASP A 204 15.25 -18.29 17.24
N ALA A 205 14.16 -18.05 16.51
CA ALA A 205 14.15 -17.89 15.07
C ALA A 205 13.01 -16.96 14.60
N VAL A 206 13.14 -16.47 13.37
CA VAL A 206 12.08 -15.73 12.64
C VAL A 206 11.85 -16.36 11.27
N VAL A 207 10.60 -16.31 10.81
CA VAL A 207 10.21 -16.74 9.46
C VAL A 207 9.96 -15.53 8.60
N LEU A 208 10.57 -15.48 7.42
CA LEU A 208 10.58 -14.34 6.51
C LEU A 208 10.78 -14.83 5.07
N ASP A 209 10.47 -13.99 4.08
CA ASP A 209 10.93 -14.19 2.72
C ASP A 209 12.46 -14.19 2.62
N GLU A 210 13.02 -15.05 1.74
CA GLU A 210 14.46 -15.24 1.55
C GLU A 210 15.21 -13.91 1.27
N ALA A 211 14.63 -13.02 0.46
CA ALA A 211 15.25 -11.74 0.15
C ALA A 211 15.37 -10.86 1.41
N VAL A 212 14.35 -10.84 2.26
CA VAL A 212 14.35 -10.08 3.54
C VAL A 212 15.33 -10.71 4.51
N ALA A 213 15.26 -12.01 4.71
CA ALA A 213 16.18 -12.74 5.59
C ALA A 213 17.64 -12.57 5.16
N THR A 214 17.94 -12.66 3.86
CA THR A 214 19.27 -12.48 3.27
C THR A 214 19.78 -11.04 3.49
N SER A 215 18.92 -10.05 3.35
CA SER A 215 19.25 -8.65 3.62
C SER A 215 19.76 -8.47 5.06
N TYR A 216 19.08 -9.04 6.05
CA TYR A 216 19.54 -9.04 7.44
C TYR A 216 20.80 -9.87 7.65
N ALA A 217 20.89 -11.07 7.03
CA ALA A 217 22.05 -11.95 7.14
C ALA A 217 23.34 -11.35 6.56
N SER A 218 23.23 -10.40 5.61
CA SER A 218 24.38 -9.68 5.04
C SER A 218 25.21 -8.93 6.09
N THR A 219 24.63 -8.64 7.26
CA THR A 219 25.34 -8.03 8.41
C THR A 219 26.32 -8.99 9.10
N GLY A 220 26.22 -10.29 8.84
CA GLY A 220 26.98 -11.36 9.51
C GLY A 220 26.45 -11.73 10.89
N LYS A 221 25.39 -11.09 11.37
CA LYS A 221 24.78 -11.36 12.68
C LYS A 221 23.80 -12.53 12.65
N TYR A 222 23.20 -12.78 11.49
CA TYR A 222 22.17 -13.78 11.28
C TYR A 222 22.60 -14.79 10.22
N VAL A 223 21.97 -15.94 10.23
CA VAL A 223 22.10 -17.00 9.23
C VAL A 223 20.71 -17.42 8.78
N VAL A 224 20.54 -17.53 7.47
CA VAL A 224 19.37 -18.14 6.85
C VAL A 224 19.62 -19.64 6.76
N LEU A 225 18.68 -20.46 7.21
CA LEU A 225 18.80 -21.92 7.07
C LEU A 225 18.65 -22.32 5.60
N ASP A 226 19.45 -23.31 5.16
CA ASP A 226 19.47 -23.76 3.76
C ASP A 226 18.13 -24.36 3.29
N GLU A 227 17.36 -24.93 4.23
CA GLU A 227 16.08 -25.59 3.95
C GLU A 227 14.96 -24.53 3.94
N ALA A 228 14.39 -24.27 2.74
CA ALA A 228 13.21 -23.41 2.62
C ALA A 228 11.96 -24.16 3.11
N LEU A 229 11.04 -23.42 3.73
CA LEU A 229 9.73 -23.94 4.12
C LEU A 229 8.83 -24.11 2.89
N GLU A 230 8.80 -23.11 2.01
CA GLU A 230 8.00 -23.12 0.78
C GLU A 230 8.65 -22.26 -0.33
N ASN A 231 8.32 -22.56 -1.60
CA ASN A 231 8.70 -21.75 -2.75
C ASN A 231 7.42 -21.14 -3.33
N GLU A 232 7.41 -19.83 -3.48
CA GLU A 232 6.25 -19.06 -3.87
C GLU A 232 6.56 -17.94 -4.87
N TYR A 233 5.61 -17.06 -5.06
CA TYR A 233 5.74 -15.85 -5.88
C TYR A 233 5.12 -14.67 -5.17
N SER A 234 5.64 -13.47 -5.43
CA SER A 234 5.06 -12.21 -4.97
C SER A 234 4.07 -11.65 -5.99
N TYR A 235 2.95 -11.15 -5.50
CA TYR A 235 1.82 -10.63 -6.27
C TYR A 235 1.38 -9.26 -5.78
N ILE A 236 0.76 -8.50 -6.67
CA ILE A 236 -0.07 -7.36 -6.29
C ILE A 236 -1.48 -7.89 -6.03
N VAL A 237 -2.09 -7.45 -4.93
CA VAL A 237 -3.43 -7.90 -4.55
C VAL A 237 -4.46 -6.79 -4.79
N VAL A 238 -5.65 -7.17 -5.30
CA VAL A 238 -6.73 -6.27 -5.71
C VAL A 238 -8.04 -6.72 -5.08
N GLY A 239 -9.00 -5.80 -4.94
CA GLY A 239 -10.32 -6.12 -4.41
C GLY A 239 -11.04 -7.23 -5.20
N LYS A 240 -11.75 -8.11 -4.50
CA LYS A 240 -12.51 -9.19 -5.15
C LYS A 240 -13.58 -8.60 -6.06
N GLY A 241 -13.52 -8.95 -7.37
CA GLY A 241 -14.45 -8.46 -8.38
C GLY A 241 -14.13 -7.07 -8.95
N ASP A 242 -12.99 -6.47 -8.57
CA ASP A 242 -12.49 -5.24 -9.21
C ASP A 242 -11.66 -5.61 -10.47
N ASP A 243 -12.36 -6.05 -11.50
CA ASP A 243 -11.74 -6.51 -12.75
C ASP A 243 -11.05 -5.36 -13.52
N GLU A 244 -11.48 -4.11 -13.32
CA GLU A 244 -10.89 -2.93 -13.96
C GLU A 244 -9.50 -2.65 -13.38
N THR A 245 -9.38 -2.55 -12.06
CA THR A 245 -8.07 -2.39 -11.40
C THR A 245 -7.16 -3.58 -11.70
N LEU A 246 -7.68 -4.81 -11.64
CA LEU A 246 -6.90 -6.01 -11.94
C LEU A 246 -6.33 -5.99 -13.36
N ALA A 247 -7.10 -5.56 -14.36
CA ALA A 247 -6.63 -5.47 -15.74
C ALA A 247 -5.49 -4.45 -15.89
N ILE A 248 -5.59 -3.29 -15.23
CA ILE A 248 -4.53 -2.27 -15.22
C ILE A 248 -3.26 -2.81 -14.53
N ILE A 249 -3.41 -3.44 -13.38
CA ILE A 249 -2.29 -4.00 -12.63
C ILE A 249 -1.60 -5.13 -13.42
N ASN A 250 -2.35 -6.05 -14.01
CA ASN A 250 -1.75 -7.10 -14.84
C ASN A 250 -1.00 -6.54 -16.04
N GLN A 251 -1.56 -5.53 -16.73
CA GLN A 251 -0.84 -4.84 -17.80
C GLN A 251 0.46 -4.19 -17.29
N ALA A 252 0.41 -3.54 -16.11
CA ALA A 252 1.59 -2.93 -15.50
C ALA A 252 2.68 -3.96 -15.20
N VAL A 253 2.31 -5.09 -14.58
CA VAL A 253 3.23 -6.19 -14.28
C VAL A 253 3.84 -6.77 -15.56
N GLU A 254 3.03 -7.03 -16.58
CA GLU A 254 3.50 -7.57 -17.86
C GLU A 254 4.50 -6.62 -18.55
N LEU A 255 4.18 -5.32 -18.61
CA LEU A 255 5.07 -4.30 -19.16
C LEU A 255 6.38 -4.19 -18.37
N PHE A 256 6.31 -4.26 -17.05
CA PHE A 256 7.46 -4.18 -16.16
C PHE A 256 8.39 -5.39 -16.36
N ILE A 257 7.86 -6.61 -16.32
CA ILE A 257 8.64 -7.85 -16.50
C ILE A 257 9.29 -7.91 -17.89
N ALA A 258 8.60 -7.41 -18.93
CA ALA A 258 9.12 -7.34 -20.29
C ALA A 258 10.15 -6.23 -20.50
N SER A 259 10.32 -5.30 -19.56
CA SER A 259 11.24 -4.17 -19.70
C SER A 259 12.70 -4.55 -19.49
N ASP A 260 13.59 -3.81 -20.14
CA ASP A 260 15.05 -3.99 -19.98
C ASP A 260 15.51 -3.73 -18.51
N GLY A 261 14.75 -2.94 -17.75
CA GLY A 261 15.07 -2.59 -16.36
C GLY A 261 14.74 -3.67 -15.34
N TYR A 262 13.84 -4.60 -15.66
CA TYR A 262 13.33 -5.59 -14.71
C TYR A 262 14.43 -6.44 -14.05
N LYS A 263 15.26 -7.10 -14.88
CA LYS A 263 16.34 -7.96 -14.37
C LYS A 263 17.38 -7.20 -13.56
N SER A 264 17.74 -5.98 -14.01
CA SER A 264 18.68 -5.13 -13.29
C SER A 264 18.12 -4.71 -11.93
N LEU A 265 16.82 -4.45 -11.84
CA LEU A 265 16.17 -4.12 -10.58
C LEU A 265 16.14 -5.34 -9.64
N CYS A 266 15.81 -6.52 -10.15
CA CYS A 266 15.89 -7.76 -9.38
C CYS A 266 17.31 -8.02 -8.83
N GLU A 267 18.34 -7.85 -9.66
CA GLU A 267 19.74 -8.00 -9.24
C GLU A 267 20.13 -6.95 -8.16
N GLN A 268 19.73 -5.69 -8.34
CA GLN A 268 20.02 -4.61 -7.39
C GLN A 268 19.49 -4.93 -5.98
N TYR A 269 18.27 -5.47 -5.90
CA TYR A 269 17.60 -5.78 -4.64
C TYR A 269 17.72 -7.24 -4.20
N GLN A 270 18.42 -8.08 -4.98
CA GLN A 270 18.56 -9.52 -4.73
C GLN A 270 17.20 -10.26 -4.68
N ILE A 271 16.27 -9.80 -5.50
CA ILE A 271 14.96 -10.41 -5.70
C ILE A 271 15.03 -11.43 -6.83
N SER A 272 14.40 -12.59 -6.64
CA SER A 272 14.37 -13.64 -7.67
C SER A 272 13.45 -13.22 -8.84
N PRO A 273 13.96 -13.12 -10.08
CA PRO A 273 13.13 -12.73 -11.21
C PRO A 273 12.16 -13.84 -11.62
N ILE A 274 11.02 -13.45 -12.22
CA ILE A 274 10.15 -14.39 -12.95
C ILE A 274 10.85 -14.81 -14.25
N GLU A 275 10.88 -16.10 -14.50
CA GLU A 275 11.34 -16.63 -15.81
C GLU A 275 10.22 -16.43 -16.85
N VAL A 276 10.42 -15.50 -17.76
CA VAL A 276 9.54 -15.33 -18.93
C VAL A 276 9.83 -16.48 -19.89
N LYS A 277 8.85 -17.37 -20.07
CA LYS A 277 8.94 -18.51 -21.02
C LYS A 277 8.66 -18.06 -22.44
#